data_d6612402592ace5d63e72e180a9e9ed4
#
_entry.id   d6612402592ace5d63e72e180a9e9ed4
#
_cell.length_a   1.000
_cell.length_b   1.000
_cell.length_c   1.000
_cell.angle_alpha   90.00
_cell.angle_beta   90.00
_cell.angle_gamma   90.00
#
_symmetry.space_group_name_H-M   'P 1'
#
loop_
_entity.id
_entity.type
_entity.pdbx_description
1 polymer ?
#
loop_
_entity_poly.entity_id
_entity_poly.type
_entity_poly.pdbx_seq_one_letter_code
_entity_poly.pdbx_strand_id
1 'polypeptide(L)'
;FFSEELMESDERLKFISNFSGSAGWGVITASHKLKSAIISDGRYQEQLKKEVSQKEFVILDGGLNKIIEFLNLYKQIKIIGVDTKLITINQFKFLESELKIKNIKFMLSTKNLVDEIWNNKPTIPQQKIVDVDTKYVGENFVSKIKRLSKIILNHSSEALITFKPDAISWLLNIRGNQLKYTPVVRCFALIHKSKKIHLFFEHDLPQLSKLDHGEIIFTNMNKFQSILKMFAGESFLVDYNSTPLFVLSALKKNKIKYKHISCPISSLKVIKNSVEQKNFKEVHKIDGLAFIKFWSWFEHLDKNNMFDEEYL
;
A
#
# COMPACT_ATOMS: atom_id res chain seq x y z
N PHE A 1 0.93 -0.06 4.80
CA PHE A 1 0.66 -0.69 3.51
C PHE A 1 0.31 0.36 2.48
N PHE A 2 0.79 0.19 1.24
CA PHE A 2 0.40 1.04 0.12
C PHE A 2 -0.85 0.44 -0.53
N SER A 3 -2.02 0.85 -0.05
CA SER A 3 -3.32 0.45 -0.57
C SER A 3 -4.16 1.70 -0.79
N GLU A 4 -5.00 1.70 -1.79
CA GLU A 4 -5.97 2.77 -2.04
C GLU A 4 -7.00 2.83 -0.91
N GLU A 5 -7.45 1.67 -0.43
CA GLU A 5 -8.30 1.58 0.75
C GLU A 5 -7.46 1.43 2.01
N LEU A 6 -7.78 2.24 3.01
CA LEU A 6 -7.13 2.27 4.31
C LEU A 6 -8.07 1.67 5.37
N MET A 7 -7.49 1.16 6.43
CA MET A 7 -8.21 0.94 7.68
C MET A 7 -8.22 2.24 8.47
N GLU A 8 -9.21 2.42 9.32
CA GLU A 8 -9.30 3.59 10.22
C GLU A 8 -7.98 3.82 10.99
N SER A 9 -7.31 2.75 11.40
CA SER A 9 -6.00 2.81 12.07
C SER A 9 -4.84 3.31 11.19
N ASP A 10 -5.02 3.36 9.87
CA ASP A 10 -4.03 3.86 8.91
C ASP A 10 -4.29 5.32 8.48
N GLU A 11 -5.42 5.90 8.85
CA GLU A 11 -5.88 7.25 8.46
C GLU A 11 -5.11 8.39 9.20
N ARG A 12 -3.78 8.31 9.18
CA ARG A 12 -2.90 9.29 9.85
C ARG A 12 -3.09 10.71 9.31
N LEU A 13 -3.34 10.85 8.02
CA LEU A 13 -3.56 12.14 7.37
C LEU A 13 -4.83 12.79 7.90
N LYS A 14 -5.91 12.03 8.01
CA LYS A 14 -7.18 12.46 8.61
C LYS A 14 -6.99 12.87 10.07
N PHE A 15 -6.27 12.07 10.85
CA PHE A 15 -6.02 12.39 12.26
C PHE A 15 -5.33 13.75 12.46
N ILE A 16 -4.31 14.08 11.64
CA ILE A 16 -3.53 15.32 11.82
C ILE A 16 -4.13 16.54 11.13
N SER A 17 -5.00 16.37 10.15
CA SER A 17 -5.50 17.47 9.30
C SER A 17 -7.01 17.52 9.16
N ASN A 18 -7.73 16.53 9.66
CA ASN A 18 -9.16 16.30 9.43
C ASN A 18 -9.54 15.96 7.98
N PHE A 19 -8.57 15.84 7.06
CA PHE A 19 -8.82 15.49 5.67
C PHE A 19 -9.16 14.02 5.53
N SER A 20 -10.38 13.72 5.06
CA SER A 20 -10.92 12.35 4.92
C SER A 20 -10.75 11.74 3.52
N GLY A 21 -10.18 12.47 2.57
CA GLY A 21 -9.94 11.96 1.20
C GLY A 21 -8.92 10.81 1.15
N SER A 22 -9.07 9.92 0.17
CA SER A 22 -8.28 8.67 0.08
C SER A 22 -6.85 8.86 -0.46
N ALA A 23 -6.49 10.03 -0.95
CA ALA A 23 -5.15 10.30 -1.49
C ALA A 23 -4.62 11.66 -1.06
N GLY A 24 -3.40 11.69 -0.51
CA GLY A 24 -2.78 12.96 -0.12
C GLY A 24 -1.44 12.79 0.60
N TRP A 25 -0.78 13.92 0.79
CA TRP A 25 0.48 14.05 1.51
C TRP A 25 0.38 15.15 2.54
N GLY A 26 0.88 14.88 3.74
CA GLY A 26 1.03 15.89 4.80
C GLY A 26 2.50 16.27 4.98
N VAL A 27 2.79 17.55 5.07
CA VAL A 27 4.10 18.06 5.50
C VAL A 27 3.88 18.90 6.76
N ILE A 28 4.31 18.36 7.90
CA ILE A 28 4.13 19.01 9.18
C ILE A 28 5.40 19.77 9.55
N THR A 29 5.26 21.06 9.84
CA THR A 29 6.36 21.90 10.29
C THR A 29 6.54 21.80 11.80
N ALA A 30 7.79 21.72 12.26
CA ALA A 30 8.11 21.68 13.69
C ALA A 30 8.00 23.06 14.38
N SER A 31 7.61 24.09 13.65
CA SER A 31 7.51 25.46 14.16
C SER A 31 6.09 25.99 14.02
N HIS A 32 5.50 26.46 15.12
CA HIS A 32 4.20 27.12 15.14
C HIS A 32 4.15 28.45 14.35
N LYS A 33 5.30 28.99 13.94
CA LYS A 33 5.40 30.19 13.09
C LYS A 33 5.25 29.88 11.61
N LEU A 34 5.29 28.60 11.23
CA LEU A 34 5.19 28.15 9.86
C LEU A 34 3.94 27.29 9.68
N LYS A 35 3.18 27.54 8.63
CA LYS A 35 2.07 26.66 8.29
C LYS A 35 2.62 25.31 7.81
N SER A 36 1.89 24.26 8.11
CA SER A 36 2.06 22.94 7.51
C SER A 36 1.44 22.88 6.10
N ALA A 37 1.53 21.80 5.38
CA ALA A 37 0.88 21.65 4.09
C ALA A 37 0.12 20.34 4.00
N ILE A 38 -1.05 20.39 3.33
CA ILE A 38 -1.75 19.23 2.81
C ILE A 38 -1.78 19.32 1.29
N ILE A 39 -1.44 18.22 0.65
CA ILE A 39 -1.27 18.13 -0.79
C ILE A 39 -2.16 16.99 -1.27
N SER A 40 -3.07 17.27 -2.19
CA SER A 40 -3.87 16.25 -2.88
C SER A 40 -4.21 16.71 -4.28
N ASP A 41 -4.67 15.80 -5.13
CA ASP A 41 -5.00 16.12 -6.51
C ASP A 41 -6.37 16.83 -6.66
N GLY A 42 -6.68 17.26 -7.88
CA GLY A 42 -7.85 18.08 -8.19
C GLY A 42 -9.19 17.52 -7.76
N ARG A 43 -9.31 16.19 -7.57
CA ARG A 43 -10.54 15.52 -7.09
C ARG A 43 -10.96 15.99 -5.70
N TYR A 44 -9.98 16.37 -4.86
CA TYR A 44 -10.18 16.66 -3.44
C TYR A 44 -10.10 18.14 -3.07
N GLN A 45 -9.91 19.06 -4.02
CA GLN A 45 -9.65 20.46 -3.70
C GLN A 45 -10.80 21.15 -2.95
N GLU A 46 -12.05 20.88 -3.31
CA GLU A 46 -13.20 21.45 -2.61
C GLU A 46 -13.39 20.82 -1.22
N GLN A 47 -13.16 19.51 -1.09
CA GLN A 47 -13.20 18.81 0.17
C GLN A 47 -12.12 19.32 1.14
N LEU A 48 -10.89 19.50 0.66
CA LEU A 48 -9.80 20.07 1.43
C LEU A 48 -10.13 21.46 1.99
N LYS A 49 -10.75 22.33 1.19
CA LYS A 49 -11.16 23.67 1.64
C LYS A 49 -12.19 23.63 2.78
N LYS A 50 -13.06 22.60 2.79
CA LYS A 50 -14.10 22.43 3.81
C LYS A 50 -13.58 21.79 5.08
N GLU A 51 -12.72 20.79 4.96
CA GLU A 51 -12.30 19.93 6.08
C GLU A 51 -11.04 20.42 6.78
N VAL A 52 -10.10 21.04 6.05
CA VAL A 52 -8.77 21.37 6.56
C VAL A 52 -8.69 22.82 7.02
N SER A 53 -8.13 23.04 8.21
CA SER A 53 -7.89 24.37 8.79
C SER A 53 -6.86 25.16 7.97
N GLN A 54 -7.32 26.12 7.18
CA GLN A 54 -6.42 27.00 6.41
C GLN A 54 -5.60 27.96 7.28
N LYS A 55 -5.87 28.05 8.59
CA LYS A 55 -5.02 28.77 9.54
C LYS A 55 -3.72 28.01 9.78
N GLU A 56 -3.78 26.68 9.81
CA GLU A 56 -2.66 25.80 10.14
C GLU A 56 -1.99 25.20 8.91
N PHE A 57 -2.74 25.01 7.83
CA PHE A 57 -2.27 24.35 6.63
C PHE A 57 -2.36 25.21 5.39
N VAL A 58 -1.38 25.07 4.52
CA VAL A 58 -1.43 25.47 3.11
C VAL A 58 -1.97 24.28 2.31
N ILE A 59 -3.00 24.50 1.49
CA ILE A 59 -3.56 23.48 0.61
C ILE A 59 -2.89 23.61 -0.76
N LEU A 60 -2.34 22.53 -1.28
CA LEU A 60 -1.67 22.48 -2.57
C LEU A 60 -2.29 21.43 -3.48
N ASP A 61 -2.54 21.80 -4.74
CA ASP A 61 -3.07 20.91 -5.76
C ASP A 61 -1.94 20.18 -6.47
N GLY A 62 -1.94 18.85 -6.42
CA GLY A 62 -0.99 17.98 -7.12
C GLY A 62 -0.49 16.81 -6.29
N GLY A 63 0.70 16.36 -6.59
CA GLY A 63 1.33 15.20 -5.99
C GLY A 63 2.62 15.55 -5.23
N LEU A 64 3.50 14.55 -5.13
CA LEU A 64 4.74 14.60 -4.36
C LEU A 64 5.67 15.78 -4.72
N ASN A 65 5.64 16.24 -5.97
CA ASN A 65 6.39 17.40 -6.44
C ASN A 65 6.02 18.69 -5.68
N LYS A 66 4.79 18.80 -5.19
CA LYS A 66 4.32 19.98 -4.43
C LYS A 66 5.00 20.11 -3.06
N ILE A 67 5.57 19.04 -2.52
CA ILE A 67 6.45 19.12 -1.34
C ILE A 67 7.64 20.03 -1.63
N ILE A 68 8.21 19.92 -2.82
CA ILE A 68 9.37 20.75 -3.24
C ILE A 68 8.97 22.22 -3.36
N GLU A 69 7.79 22.49 -3.92
CA GLU A 69 7.24 23.85 -4.01
C GLU A 69 7.00 24.44 -2.61
N PHE A 70 6.37 23.67 -1.72
CA PHE A 70 6.15 24.09 -0.33
C PHE A 70 7.45 24.43 0.39
N LEU A 71 8.48 23.60 0.26
CA LEU A 71 9.77 23.82 0.88
C LEU A 71 10.51 25.06 0.33
N ASN A 72 10.18 25.50 -0.89
CA ASN A 72 10.70 26.75 -1.43
C ASN A 72 10.16 27.97 -0.73
N LEU A 73 8.96 27.90 -0.13
CA LEU A 73 8.38 29.01 0.64
C LEU A 73 9.15 29.27 1.94
N TYR A 74 9.84 28.25 2.48
CA TYR A 74 10.47 28.29 3.79
C TYR A 74 11.96 27.94 3.72
N LYS A 75 12.81 28.90 3.30
CA LYS A 75 14.26 28.72 3.14
C LYS A 75 15.02 28.31 4.41
N GLN A 76 14.40 28.50 5.57
CA GLN A 76 14.95 28.12 6.89
C GLN A 76 14.84 26.62 7.17
N ILE A 77 14.01 25.86 6.44
CA ILE A 77 13.92 24.40 6.58
C ILE A 77 15.20 23.78 6.04
N LYS A 78 15.91 23.04 6.90
CA LYS A 78 17.17 22.37 6.58
C LYS A 78 17.11 20.86 6.74
N ILE A 79 16.09 20.35 7.42
CA ILE A 79 15.93 18.91 7.71
C ILE A 79 14.48 18.52 7.46
N ILE A 80 14.29 17.38 6.79
CA ILE A 80 12.99 16.72 6.62
C ILE A 80 13.02 15.36 7.30
N GLY A 81 12.10 15.14 8.23
CA GLY A 81 11.83 13.81 8.79
C GLY A 81 10.96 12.97 7.86
N VAL A 82 11.31 11.72 7.65
CA VAL A 82 10.57 10.78 6.80
C VAL A 82 10.41 9.44 7.51
N ASP A 83 9.17 8.95 7.60
CA ASP A 83 8.90 7.57 8.01
C ASP A 83 9.21 6.62 6.84
N THR A 84 10.25 5.82 7.01
CA THR A 84 10.72 4.91 5.97
C THR A 84 9.80 3.73 5.70
N LYS A 85 8.79 3.51 6.54
CA LYS A 85 7.73 2.52 6.32
C LYS A 85 6.60 3.05 5.44
N LEU A 86 6.43 4.38 5.38
CA LEU A 86 5.31 5.03 4.67
C LEU A 86 5.71 5.68 3.35
N ILE A 87 7.00 5.69 2.98
CA ILE A 87 7.46 6.19 1.70
C ILE A 87 8.05 5.06 0.86
N THR A 88 7.72 5.00 -0.43
CA THR A 88 8.33 4.03 -1.33
C THR A 88 9.76 4.42 -1.68
N ILE A 89 10.53 3.44 -2.14
CA ILE A 89 11.91 3.66 -2.61
C ILE A 89 11.94 4.72 -3.72
N ASN A 90 11.01 4.64 -4.67
CA ASN A 90 10.98 5.57 -5.82
C ASN A 90 10.59 6.99 -5.40
N GLN A 91 9.60 7.12 -4.51
CA GLN A 91 9.21 8.42 -3.95
C GLN A 91 10.36 9.08 -3.19
N PHE A 92 11.07 8.30 -2.36
CA PHE A 92 12.23 8.82 -1.64
C PHE A 92 13.35 9.26 -2.58
N LYS A 93 13.69 8.46 -3.59
CA LYS A 93 14.72 8.82 -4.59
C LYS A 93 14.37 10.11 -5.32
N PHE A 94 13.10 10.30 -5.67
CA PHE A 94 12.63 11.55 -6.28
C PHE A 94 12.87 12.74 -5.33
N LEU A 95 12.41 12.66 -4.09
CA LEU A 95 12.62 13.72 -3.11
C LEU A 95 14.10 13.97 -2.83
N GLU A 96 14.91 12.91 -2.71
CA GLU A 96 16.34 12.99 -2.46
C GLU A 96 17.07 13.74 -3.58
N SER A 97 16.78 13.42 -4.84
CA SER A 97 17.38 14.10 -5.99
C SER A 97 17.06 15.59 -6.03
N GLU A 98 15.80 15.96 -5.79
CA GLU A 98 15.34 17.35 -5.82
C GLU A 98 15.85 18.18 -4.63
N LEU A 99 15.88 17.60 -3.44
CA LEU A 99 16.24 18.32 -2.21
C LEU A 99 17.73 18.40 -1.96
N LYS A 100 18.52 17.48 -2.56
CA LYS A 100 19.99 17.55 -2.52
C LYS A 100 20.52 18.88 -3.06
N ILE A 101 19.94 19.35 -4.15
CA ILE A 101 20.29 20.65 -4.78
C ILE A 101 20.07 21.82 -3.80
N LYS A 102 19.14 21.67 -2.85
CA LYS A 102 18.77 22.69 -1.86
C LYS A 102 19.48 22.57 -0.52
N ASN A 103 20.43 21.65 -0.38
CA ASN A 103 21.13 21.34 0.86
C ASN A 103 20.16 20.98 2.03
N ILE A 104 19.00 20.41 1.73
CA ILE A 104 18.06 19.89 2.72
C ILE A 104 18.45 18.45 3.04
N LYS A 105 18.64 18.15 4.32
CA LYS A 105 19.00 16.81 4.81
C LYS A 105 17.78 16.00 5.18
N PHE A 106 17.85 14.67 4.99
CA PHE A 106 16.84 13.75 5.47
C PHE A 106 17.18 13.17 6.83
N MET A 107 16.20 13.14 7.71
CA MET A 107 16.21 12.36 8.94
C MET A 107 15.26 11.16 8.74
N LEU A 108 15.83 9.97 8.60
CA LEU A 108 15.07 8.74 8.35
C LEU A 108 14.68 8.09 9.68
N SER A 109 13.40 7.78 9.84
CA SER A 109 12.85 7.10 11.02
C SER A 109 12.01 5.89 10.60
N THR A 110 11.92 4.91 11.48
CA THR A 110 10.94 3.81 11.40
C THR A 110 9.81 3.99 12.43
N LYS A 111 9.88 5.05 13.25
CA LYS A 111 8.82 5.47 14.17
C LYS A 111 8.02 6.58 13.51
N ASN A 112 6.71 6.45 13.55
CA ASN A 112 5.80 7.46 13.04
C ASN A 112 5.40 8.41 14.17
N LEU A 113 5.69 9.69 14.02
CA LEU A 113 5.39 10.69 15.06
C LEU A 113 3.87 10.88 15.27
N VAL A 114 3.06 10.64 14.24
CA VAL A 114 1.60 10.68 14.36
C VAL A 114 1.11 9.57 15.28
N ASP A 115 1.67 8.35 15.12
CA ASP A 115 1.30 7.22 15.98
C ASP A 115 1.66 7.44 17.46
N GLU A 116 2.68 8.25 17.75
CA GLU A 116 3.09 8.56 19.13
C GLU A 116 2.12 9.53 19.84
N ILE A 117 1.39 10.34 19.09
CA ILE A 117 0.42 11.31 19.66
C ILE A 117 -1.04 10.88 19.49
N TRP A 118 -1.29 9.82 18.74
CA TRP A 118 -2.65 9.33 18.45
C TRP A 118 -3.14 8.37 19.55
N ASN A 119 -3.51 8.92 20.69
CA ASN A 119 -3.89 8.16 21.88
C ASN A 119 -5.10 7.22 21.66
N ASN A 120 -6.07 7.67 20.87
CA ASN A 120 -7.30 6.91 20.57
C ASN A 120 -7.23 6.23 19.21
N LYS A 121 -6.04 5.80 18.80
CA LYS A 121 -5.88 5.10 17.51
C LYS A 121 -6.74 3.84 17.47
N PRO A 122 -7.56 3.65 16.41
CA PRO A 122 -8.41 2.48 16.28
C PRO A 122 -7.63 1.17 16.33
N THR A 123 -8.21 0.16 16.94
CA THR A 123 -7.61 -1.17 16.99
C THR A 123 -7.72 -1.87 15.63
N ILE A 124 -6.72 -2.67 15.31
CA ILE A 124 -6.72 -3.43 14.08
C ILE A 124 -7.44 -4.75 14.33
N PRO A 125 -8.53 -5.05 13.58
CA PRO A 125 -9.23 -6.31 13.75
C PRO A 125 -8.35 -7.49 13.35
N GLN A 126 -8.54 -8.62 14.02
CA GLN A 126 -7.80 -9.85 13.67
C GLN A 126 -8.12 -10.26 12.24
N GLN A 127 -7.08 -10.54 11.46
CA GLN A 127 -7.24 -10.97 10.08
C GLN A 127 -7.67 -12.44 10.02
N LYS A 128 -8.72 -12.71 9.24
CA LYS A 128 -9.11 -14.06 8.82
C LYS A 128 -8.68 -14.26 7.38
N ILE A 129 -8.07 -15.41 7.09
CA ILE A 129 -7.67 -15.77 5.73
C ILE A 129 -8.49 -16.97 5.30
N VAL A 130 -9.07 -16.88 4.12
CA VAL A 130 -9.81 -17.96 3.48
C VAL A 130 -9.20 -18.30 2.12
N ASP A 131 -9.21 -19.58 1.77
CA ASP A 131 -8.82 -20.06 0.46
C ASP A 131 -9.90 -19.83 -0.57
N VAL A 132 -9.50 -19.50 -1.78
CA VAL A 132 -10.38 -19.47 -2.94
C VAL A 132 -10.22 -20.75 -3.75
N ASP A 133 -11.30 -21.48 -3.88
CA ASP A 133 -11.33 -22.73 -4.65
C ASP A 133 -10.89 -22.50 -6.10
N THR A 134 -10.09 -23.42 -6.62
CA THR A 134 -9.54 -23.41 -7.99
C THR A 134 -10.63 -23.27 -9.07
N LYS A 135 -11.87 -23.76 -8.80
CA LYS A 135 -13.00 -23.59 -9.72
C LYS A 135 -13.36 -22.12 -9.99
N TYR A 136 -13.04 -21.18 -9.06
CA TYR A 136 -13.29 -19.76 -9.23
C TYR A 136 -12.10 -18.99 -9.81
N VAL A 137 -10.87 -19.50 -9.64
CA VAL A 137 -9.63 -18.82 -10.08
C VAL A 137 -8.96 -19.47 -11.26
N GLY A 138 -9.35 -20.71 -11.63
CA GLY A 138 -8.91 -21.42 -12.84
C GLY A 138 -7.47 -21.95 -12.81
N GLU A 139 -6.63 -21.53 -11.84
CA GLU A 139 -5.25 -21.97 -11.69
C GLU A 139 -4.91 -22.09 -10.21
N ASN A 140 -4.31 -23.23 -9.81
CA ASN A 140 -3.85 -23.38 -8.44
C ASN A 140 -2.61 -22.53 -8.16
N PHE A 141 -2.38 -22.21 -6.87
CA PHE A 141 -1.28 -21.33 -6.47
C PHE A 141 0.10 -21.94 -6.75
N VAL A 142 0.26 -23.27 -6.70
CA VAL A 142 1.54 -23.95 -6.96
C VAL A 142 2.00 -23.70 -8.40
N SER A 143 1.07 -23.74 -9.35
CA SER A 143 1.34 -23.40 -10.76
C SER A 143 1.78 -21.94 -10.91
N LYS A 144 1.08 -21.01 -10.25
CA LYS A 144 1.42 -19.58 -10.26
C LYS A 144 2.81 -19.33 -9.68
N ILE A 145 3.14 -19.97 -8.55
CA ILE A 145 4.47 -19.88 -7.93
C ILE A 145 5.54 -20.47 -8.85
N LYS A 146 5.28 -21.57 -9.53
CA LYS A 146 6.22 -22.14 -10.51
C LYS A 146 6.54 -21.18 -11.64
N ARG A 147 5.54 -20.44 -12.14
CA ARG A 147 5.75 -19.38 -13.16
C ARG A 147 6.59 -18.24 -12.59
N LEU A 148 6.28 -17.78 -11.37
CA LEU A 148 7.03 -16.72 -10.71
C LEU A 148 8.48 -17.12 -10.44
N SER A 149 8.74 -18.35 -9.96
CA SER A 149 10.09 -18.87 -9.73
C SER A 149 10.95 -18.84 -10.99
N LYS A 150 10.37 -19.16 -12.17
CA LYS A 150 11.07 -19.04 -13.45
C LYS A 150 11.47 -17.58 -13.74
N ILE A 151 10.59 -16.62 -13.46
CA ILE A 151 10.89 -15.19 -13.65
C ILE A 151 12.04 -14.77 -12.74
N ILE A 152 12.01 -15.17 -11.46
CA ILE A 152 13.07 -14.86 -10.51
C ILE A 152 14.43 -15.39 -11.00
N LEU A 153 14.46 -16.64 -11.46
CA LEU A 153 15.65 -17.30 -12.04
C LEU A 153 16.17 -16.57 -13.28
N ASN A 154 15.28 -16.20 -14.21
CA ASN A 154 15.63 -15.49 -15.44
C ASN A 154 16.30 -14.13 -15.17
N HIS A 155 15.99 -13.52 -14.03
CA HIS A 155 16.67 -12.29 -13.58
C HIS A 155 17.94 -12.53 -12.76
N SER A 156 18.46 -13.77 -12.72
CA SER A 156 19.62 -14.17 -11.93
C SER A 156 19.49 -13.67 -10.48
N SER A 157 18.35 -13.96 -9.87
CA SER A 157 18.02 -13.59 -8.50
C SER A 157 17.49 -14.80 -7.72
N GLU A 158 17.54 -14.70 -6.39
CA GLU A 158 17.17 -15.79 -5.50
C GLU A 158 15.73 -15.64 -4.98
N ALA A 159 15.28 -14.40 -4.79
CA ALA A 159 13.96 -14.13 -4.25
C ALA A 159 13.34 -12.83 -4.79
N LEU A 160 12.04 -12.70 -4.59
CA LEU A 160 11.26 -11.48 -4.76
C LEU A 160 10.72 -11.03 -3.41
N ILE A 161 10.88 -9.74 -3.08
CA ILE A 161 10.13 -9.09 -2.01
C ILE A 161 9.01 -8.26 -2.64
N THR A 162 7.78 -8.41 -2.14
CA THR A 162 6.62 -7.65 -2.62
C THR A 162 5.74 -7.16 -1.47
N PHE A 163 5.29 -5.91 -1.59
CA PHE A 163 4.40 -5.20 -0.66
C PHE A 163 3.03 -4.91 -1.30
N LYS A 164 2.63 -5.70 -2.28
CA LYS A 164 1.34 -5.57 -2.98
C LYS A 164 0.35 -6.63 -2.50
N PRO A 165 -0.57 -6.30 -1.57
CA PRO A 165 -1.51 -7.25 -0.99
C PRO A 165 -2.41 -7.92 -2.04
N ASP A 166 -2.83 -7.18 -3.07
CA ASP A 166 -3.63 -7.68 -4.18
C ASP A 166 -2.88 -8.72 -5.03
N ALA A 167 -1.59 -8.48 -5.28
CA ALA A 167 -0.73 -9.40 -6.02
C ALA A 167 -0.49 -10.68 -5.21
N ILE A 168 -0.21 -10.56 -3.91
CA ILE A 168 -0.01 -11.69 -3.01
C ILE A 168 -1.29 -12.53 -2.91
N SER A 169 -2.44 -11.89 -2.70
CA SER A 169 -3.73 -12.57 -2.57
C SER A 169 -4.11 -13.32 -3.86
N TRP A 170 -3.84 -12.73 -5.03
CA TRP A 170 -4.02 -13.40 -6.31
C TRP A 170 -3.06 -14.58 -6.50
N LEU A 171 -1.77 -14.39 -6.18
CA LEU A 171 -0.74 -15.43 -6.34
C LEU A 171 -1.09 -16.68 -5.53
N LEU A 172 -1.51 -16.49 -4.29
CA LEU A 172 -1.75 -17.57 -3.33
C LEU A 172 -3.20 -18.07 -3.31
N ASN A 173 -4.10 -17.49 -4.10
CA ASN A 173 -5.53 -17.80 -4.09
C ASN A 173 -6.18 -17.61 -2.71
N ILE A 174 -5.81 -16.57 -1.99
CA ILE A 174 -6.32 -16.27 -0.64
C ILE A 174 -7.06 -14.94 -0.60
N ARG A 175 -7.98 -14.81 0.36
CA ARG A 175 -8.70 -13.57 0.63
C ARG A 175 -8.65 -13.25 2.12
N GLY A 176 -8.69 -11.95 2.43
CA GLY A 176 -8.76 -11.42 3.79
C GLY A 176 -10.04 -10.64 4.04
N ASN A 177 -10.26 -10.22 5.29
CA ASN A 177 -11.49 -9.56 5.72
C ASN A 177 -11.25 -8.21 6.41
N GLN A 178 -10.02 -7.69 6.42
CA GLN A 178 -9.71 -6.47 7.16
C GLN A 178 -10.13 -5.18 6.45
N LEU A 179 -10.19 -5.18 5.12
CA LEU A 179 -10.68 -4.05 4.33
C LEU A 179 -12.13 -4.33 3.93
N LYS A 180 -12.99 -3.31 4.07
CA LYS A 180 -14.44 -3.47 3.91
C LYS A 180 -14.85 -3.92 2.51
N TYR A 181 -14.26 -3.31 1.49
CA TYR A 181 -14.63 -3.53 0.08
C TYR A 181 -13.55 -4.25 -0.74
N THR A 182 -12.37 -4.46 -0.16
CA THR A 182 -11.22 -5.05 -0.86
C THR A 182 -10.72 -6.29 -0.11
N PRO A 183 -11.13 -7.51 -0.50
CA PRO A 183 -10.87 -8.73 0.25
C PRO A 183 -9.43 -9.24 0.06
N VAL A 184 -8.43 -8.38 0.20
CA VAL A 184 -7.02 -8.75 0.11
C VAL A 184 -6.44 -9.08 1.50
N VAL A 185 -5.44 -9.94 1.53
CA VAL A 185 -4.69 -10.24 2.74
C VAL A 185 -3.65 -9.17 2.97
N ARG A 186 -3.75 -8.43 4.09
CA ARG A 186 -2.78 -7.38 4.45
C ARG A 186 -1.49 -8.01 4.98
N CYS A 187 -0.60 -8.33 4.09
CA CYS A 187 0.73 -8.85 4.38
C CYS A 187 1.72 -8.38 3.31
N PHE A 188 2.99 -8.61 3.54
CA PHE A 188 3.98 -8.60 2.47
C PHE A 188 4.68 -9.96 2.41
N ALA A 189 5.32 -10.24 1.27
CA ALA A 189 5.87 -11.54 1.01
C ALA A 189 7.34 -11.49 0.58
N LEU A 190 8.11 -12.45 1.09
CA LEU A 190 9.39 -12.86 0.54
C LEU A 190 9.19 -14.22 -0.12
N ILE A 191 9.37 -14.30 -1.43
CA ILE A 191 9.13 -15.48 -2.23
C ILE A 191 10.47 -15.92 -2.83
N HIS A 192 10.99 -17.04 -2.36
CA HIS A 192 12.25 -17.57 -2.81
C HIS A 192 12.08 -18.45 -4.07
N LYS A 193 13.09 -18.54 -4.92
CA LYS A 193 13.10 -19.37 -6.14
C LYS A 193 12.83 -20.85 -5.87
N SER A 194 13.17 -21.35 -4.68
CA SER A 194 12.84 -22.70 -4.20
C SER A 194 11.35 -22.91 -3.91
N LYS A 195 10.52 -21.90 -4.10
CA LYS A 195 9.08 -21.84 -3.80
C LYS A 195 8.72 -21.64 -2.31
N LYS A 196 9.71 -21.57 -1.41
CA LYS A 196 9.48 -21.21 -0.02
C LYS A 196 9.00 -19.78 0.09
N ILE A 197 7.92 -19.54 0.85
CA ILE A 197 7.29 -18.24 0.97
C ILE A 197 7.20 -17.85 2.44
N HIS A 198 7.69 -16.66 2.77
CA HIS A 198 7.43 -16.02 4.06
C HIS A 198 6.39 -14.93 3.86
N LEU A 199 5.24 -15.06 4.54
CA LEU A 199 4.24 -14.00 4.64
C LEU A 199 4.43 -13.28 5.97
N PHE A 200 4.65 -11.98 5.90
CA PHE A 200 4.90 -11.15 7.07
C PHE A 200 3.67 -10.32 7.41
N PHE A 201 3.30 -10.35 8.68
CA PHE A 201 2.17 -9.62 9.25
C PHE A 201 2.68 -8.62 10.28
N GLU A 202 2.15 -7.41 10.24
CA GLU A 202 2.55 -6.30 11.13
C GLU A 202 2.06 -6.52 12.57
N HIS A 203 0.90 -7.17 12.70
CA HIS A 203 0.20 -7.48 13.94
C HIS A 203 0.14 -8.99 14.18
N ASP A 204 -0.89 -9.42 14.89
CA ASP A 204 -1.11 -10.83 15.19
C ASP A 204 -1.18 -11.69 13.93
N LEU A 205 -0.73 -12.93 14.06
CA LEU A 205 -0.87 -13.89 12.98
C LEU A 205 -2.35 -14.15 12.68
N PRO A 206 -2.72 -14.29 11.40
CA PRO A 206 -4.10 -14.45 11.00
C PRO A 206 -4.69 -15.78 11.52
N GLN A 207 -6.01 -15.80 11.69
CA GLN A 207 -6.74 -17.05 11.82
C GLN A 207 -6.82 -17.72 10.45
N LEU A 208 -6.41 -18.99 10.37
CA LEU A 208 -6.38 -19.77 9.15
C LEU A 208 -7.57 -20.73 9.12
N SER A 209 -8.38 -20.67 8.07
CA SER A 209 -9.32 -21.72 7.76
C SER A 209 -8.65 -22.74 6.85
N LYS A 210 -8.13 -23.84 7.40
CA LYS A 210 -7.61 -25.02 6.66
C LYS A 210 -6.53 -24.74 5.60
N LEU A 211 -5.65 -23.76 5.82
CA LEU A 211 -4.50 -23.55 4.92
C LEU A 211 -3.42 -24.61 5.18
N ASP A 212 -3.48 -25.71 4.48
CA ASP A 212 -2.37 -26.65 4.38
C ASP A 212 -1.51 -26.34 3.14
N HIS A 213 -0.70 -25.31 3.25
CA HIS A 213 0.23 -24.90 2.21
C HIS A 213 1.66 -25.06 2.71
N GLY A 214 2.15 -26.29 2.84
CA GLY A 214 3.39 -26.69 3.48
C GLY A 214 4.67 -25.89 3.19
N GLU A 215 4.67 -24.99 2.20
CA GLU A 215 5.79 -24.12 1.87
C GLU A 215 5.55 -22.65 2.28
N ILE A 216 4.37 -22.30 2.82
CA ILE A 216 4.04 -20.94 3.28
C ILE A 216 4.23 -20.82 4.77
N ILE A 217 5.11 -19.90 5.17
CA ILE A 217 5.45 -19.64 6.57
C ILE A 217 4.84 -18.28 6.96
N PHE A 218 3.90 -18.32 7.89
CA PHE A 218 3.29 -17.14 8.48
C PHE A 218 4.19 -16.59 9.58
N THR A 219 4.54 -15.31 9.49
CA THR A 219 5.59 -14.74 10.33
C THR A 219 5.18 -13.34 10.80
N ASN A 220 5.45 -13.01 12.05
CA ASN A 220 5.33 -11.64 12.50
C ASN A 220 6.48 -10.78 11.94
N MET A 221 6.19 -9.51 11.62
CA MET A 221 7.13 -8.53 11.05
C MET A 221 8.38 -8.33 11.91
N ASN A 222 8.30 -8.51 13.22
CA ASN A 222 9.45 -8.38 14.11
C ASN A 222 10.58 -9.38 13.79
N LYS A 223 10.26 -10.51 13.14
CA LYS A 223 11.22 -11.53 12.69
C LYS A 223 11.83 -11.23 11.32
N PHE A 224 11.42 -10.15 10.63
CA PHE A 224 11.88 -9.83 9.29
C PHE A 224 13.40 -9.77 9.19
N GLN A 225 14.06 -9.06 10.11
CA GLN A 225 15.51 -8.93 10.13
C GLN A 225 16.24 -10.26 10.36
N SER A 226 15.73 -11.12 11.24
CA SER A 226 16.35 -12.44 11.51
C SER A 226 16.18 -13.38 10.30
N ILE A 227 15.07 -13.30 9.60
CA ILE A 227 14.83 -14.09 8.39
C ILE A 227 15.76 -13.61 7.26
N LEU A 228 15.93 -12.30 7.07
CA LEU A 228 16.84 -11.77 6.05
C LEU A 228 18.29 -12.23 6.24
N LYS A 229 18.75 -12.43 7.50
CA LYS A 229 20.10 -12.95 7.77
C LYS A 229 20.35 -14.31 7.13
N MET A 230 19.30 -15.13 6.95
CA MET A 230 19.43 -16.47 6.34
C MET A 230 19.78 -16.40 4.84
N PHE A 231 19.57 -15.26 4.21
CA PHE A 231 19.76 -15.02 2.78
C PHE A 231 20.97 -14.10 2.49
N ALA A 232 21.92 -14.02 3.42
CA ALA A 232 23.12 -13.20 3.25
C ALA A 232 23.91 -13.62 1.99
N GLY A 233 24.29 -12.65 1.15
CA GLY A 233 25.01 -12.89 -0.12
C GLY A 233 24.10 -13.10 -1.33
N GLU A 234 22.82 -13.36 -1.14
CA GLU A 234 21.85 -13.55 -2.23
C GLU A 234 21.47 -12.23 -2.92
N SER A 235 20.73 -12.36 -4.03
CA SER A 235 20.22 -11.23 -4.82
C SER A 235 18.69 -11.29 -4.89
N PHE A 236 18.02 -10.19 -4.50
CA PHE A 236 16.57 -10.09 -4.47
C PHE A 236 16.04 -9.14 -5.53
N LEU A 237 14.86 -9.45 -6.06
CA LEU A 237 14.07 -8.56 -6.89
C LEU A 237 13.19 -7.68 -6.00
N VAL A 238 13.13 -6.38 -6.33
CA VAL A 238 12.43 -5.37 -5.55
C VAL A 238 11.71 -4.40 -6.48
N ASP A 239 10.42 -4.22 -6.29
CA ASP A 239 9.65 -3.18 -7.00
C ASP A 239 9.74 -1.85 -6.23
N TYR A 240 10.48 -0.87 -6.77
CA TYR A 240 10.69 0.42 -6.14
C TYR A 240 9.43 1.26 -5.99
N ASN A 241 8.40 1.01 -6.79
CA ASN A 241 7.13 1.76 -6.73
C ASN A 241 6.22 1.30 -5.59
N SER A 242 6.39 0.07 -5.10
CA SER A 242 5.53 -0.51 -4.06
C SER A 242 6.26 -0.95 -2.80
N THR A 243 7.59 -0.90 -2.79
CA THR A 243 8.39 -1.33 -1.64
C THR A 243 8.78 -0.13 -0.77
N PRO A 244 8.51 -0.18 0.55
CA PRO A 244 8.92 0.85 1.49
C PRO A 244 10.44 0.99 1.60
N LEU A 245 10.90 2.21 1.87
CA LEU A 245 12.33 2.54 1.90
C LEU A 245 13.11 1.74 2.96
N PHE A 246 12.51 1.44 4.12
CA PHE A 246 13.19 0.68 5.20
C PHE A 246 13.72 -0.68 4.72
N VAL A 247 13.10 -1.26 3.69
CA VAL A 247 13.51 -2.56 3.12
C VAL A 247 14.93 -2.47 2.55
N LEU A 248 15.27 -1.39 1.86
CA LEU A 248 16.64 -1.22 1.33
C LEU A 248 17.68 -1.20 2.44
N SER A 249 17.40 -0.52 3.54
CA SER A 249 18.28 -0.50 4.72
C SER A 249 18.43 -1.89 5.31
N ALA A 250 17.31 -2.65 5.38
CA ALA A 250 17.31 -4.03 5.86
C ALA A 250 18.14 -4.97 4.97
N LEU A 251 17.98 -4.87 3.64
CA LEU A 251 18.74 -5.68 2.68
C LEU A 251 20.24 -5.36 2.77
N LYS A 252 20.63 -4.08 2.77
CA LYS A 252 22.02 -3.65 2.90
C LYS A 252 22.65 -4.16 4.20
N LYS A 253 21.96 -4.02 5.34
CA LYS A 253 22.43 -4.48 6.65
C LYS A 253 22.71 -5.99 6.66
N ASN A 254 21.94 -6.78 5.90
CA ASN A 254 22.09 -8.23 5.80
C ASN A 254 22.95 -8.68 4.59
N LYS A 255 23.66 -7.75 3.93
CA LYS A 255 24.53 -8.02 2.76
C LYS A 255 23.80 -8.71 1.60
N ILE A 256 22.50 -8.42 1.41
CA ILE A 256 21.68 -8.93 0.32
C ILE A 256 21.76 -7.91 -0.83
N LYS A 257 22.12 -8.38 -2.01
CA LYS A 257 22.06 -7.58 -3.24
C LYS A 257 20.62 -7.42 -3.69
N TYR A 258 20.30 -6.36 -4.43
CA TYR A 258 18.95 -6.17 -4.94
C TYR A 258 18.96 -5.55 -6.33
N LYS A 259 17.97 -5.92 -7.13
CA LYS A 259 17.71 -5.39 -8.47
C LYS A 259 16.29 -4.85 -8.53
N HIS A 260 16.11 -3.71 -9.22
CA HIS A 260 14.77 -3.18 -9.47
C HIS A 260 14.08 -3.97 -10.57
N ILE A 261 12.79 -4.26 -10.35
CA ILE A 261 11.87 -4.82 -11.33
C ILE A 261 10.46 -4.32 -11.03
N SER A 262 9.65 -4.02 -12.05
CA SER A 262 8.21 -3.89 -11.85
C SER A 262 7.62 -5.22 -11.37
N CYS A 263 6.67 -5.18 -10.45
CA CYS A 263 6.14 -6.39 -9.80
C CYS A 263 5.72 -7.47 -10.81
N PRO A 264 6.45 -8.59 -10.90
CA PRO A 264 6.15 -9.62 -11.91
C PRO A 264 4.83 -10.34 -11.65
N ILE A 265 4.35 -10.37 -10.40
CA ILE A 265 3.05 -10.95 -10.06
C ILE A 265 1.93 -10.11 -10.67
N SER A 266 2.05 -8.78 -10.64
CA SER A 266 1.08 -7.89 -11.28
C SER A 266 1.00 -8.16 -12.80
N SER A 267 2.13 -8.36 -13.46
CA SER A 267 2.18 -8.71 -14.89
C SER A 267 1.51 -10.07 -15.18
N LEU A 268 1.72 -11.06 -14.32
CA LEU A 268 1.04 -12.36 -14.44
C LEU A 268 -0.47 -12.24 -14.22
N LYS A 269 -0.91 -11.42 -13.26
CA LYS A 269 -2.31 -11.18 -12.91
C LYS A 269 -3.09 -10.45 -14.01
N VAL A 270 -2.44 -9.61 -14.79
CA VAL A 270 -3.09 -8.85 -15.88
C VAL A 270 -3.64 -9.79 -16.96
N ILE A 271 -2.96 -10.89 -17.25
CA ILE A 271 -3.40 -11.88 -18.26
C ILE A 271 -4.34 -12.88 -17.60
N LYS A 272 -5.66 -12.67 -17.79
CA LYS A 272 -6.72 -13.52 -17.22
C LYS A 272 -6.81 -14.86 -17.94
N ASN A 273 -6.89 -15.96 -17.17
CA ASN A 273 -7.23 -17.27 -17.72
C ASN A 273 -8.73 -17.36 -18.10
N SER A 274 -9.13 -18.46 -18.73
CA SER A 274 -10.51 -18.63 -19.23
C SER A 274 -11.58 -18.59 -18.12
N VAL A 275 -11.27 -19.12 -16.94
CA VAL A 275 -12.19 -19.11 -15.78
C VAL A 275 -12.32 -17.70 -15.22
N GLU A 276 -11.21 -16.99 -15.04
CA GLU A 276 -11.22 -15.59 -14.62
C GLU A 276 -12.00 -14.71 -15.61
N GLN A 277 -11.82 -14.92 -16.92
CA GLN A 277 -12.56 -14.18 -17.95
C GLN A 277 -14.07 -14.45 -17.89
N LYS A 278 -14.47 -15.72 -17.72
CA LYS A 278 -15.87 -16.10 -17.57
C LYS A 278 -16.49 -15.44 -16.33
N ASN A 279 -15.84 -15.59 -15.20
CA ASN A 279 -16.33 -15.02 -13.93
C ASN A 279 -16.41 -13.49 -13.98
N PHE A 280 -15.44 -12.84 -14.63
CA PHE A 280 -15.45 -11.40 -14.83
C PHE A 280 -16.69 -10.94 -15.61
N LYS A 281 -17.04 -11.65 -16.70
CA LYS A 281 -18.23 -11.35 -17.49
C LYS A 281 -19.52 -11.55 -16.68
N GLU A 282 -19.62 -12.61 -15.88
CA GLU A 282 -20.82 -12.87 -15.07
C GLU A 282 -20.96 -11.83 -13.96
N VAL A 283 -19.88 -11.45 -13.26
CA VAL A 283 -19.91 -10.40 -12.24
C VAL A 283 -20.36 -9.06 -12.84
N HIS A 284 -19.85 -8.69 -14.03
CA HIS A 284 -20.26 -7.44 -14.69
C HIS A 284 -21.74 -7.40 -15.09
N LYS A 285 -22.36 -8.56 -15.39
CA LYS A 285 -23.80 -8.60 -15.61
C LYS A 285 -24.58 -8.29 -14.34
N ILE A 286 -24.15 -8.84 -13.20
CA ILE A 286 -24.79 -8.63 -11.90
C ILE A 286 -24.62 -7.15 -11.48
N ASP A 287 -23.40 -6.64 -11.62
CA ASP A 287 -23.06 -5.25 -11.32
C ASP A 287 -23.85 -4.27 -12.21
N GLY A 288 -23.89 -4.53 -13.53
CA GLY A 288 -24.68 -3.75 -14.47
C GLY A 288 -26.17 -3.73 -14.13
N LEU A 289 -26.74 -4.86 -13.66
CA LEU A 289 -28.12 -4.90 -13.20
C LEU A 289 -28.33 -4.05 -11.93
N ALA A 290 -27.39 -4.10 -11.00
CA ALA A 290 -27.44 -3.27 -9.80
C ALA A 290 -27.36 -1.78 -10.16
N PHE A 291 -26.46 -1.41 -11.10
CA PHE A 291 -26.34 -0.05 -11.60
C PHE A 291 -27.64 0.45 -12.27
N ILE A 292 -28.28 -0.39 -13.13
CA ILE A 292 -29.56 -0.03 -13.77
C ILE A 292 -30.64 0.20 -12.73
N LYS A 293 -30.72 -0.64 -11.68
CA LYS A 293 -31.68 -0.45 -10.58
C LYS A 293 -31.42 0.85 -9.81
N PHE A 294 -30.15 1.12 -9.49
CA PHE A 294 -29.76 2.37 -8.86
C PHE A 294 -30.13 3.58 -9.72
N TRP A 295 -29.79 3.55 -11.01
CA TRP A 295 -30.10 4.63 -11.93
C TRP A 295 -31.61 4.89 -12.05
N SER A 296 -32.39 3.83 -12.21
CA SER A 296 -33.85 3.94 -12.25
C SER A 296 -34.41 4.56 -10.97
N TRP A 297 -33.93 4.16 -9.80
CA TRP A 297 -34.31 4.77 -8.53
C TRP A 297 -33.88 6.25 -8.48
N PHE A 298 -32.68 6.58 -8.88
CA PHE A 298 -32.16 7.94 -8.88
C PHE A 298 -32.97 8.89 -9.78
N GLU A 299 -33.42 8.43 -10.96
CA GLU A 299 -34.26 9.22 -11.85
C GLU A 299 -35.64 9.55 -11.27
N HIS A 300 -36.13 8.72 -10.34
CA HIS A 300 -37.41 8.89 -9.66
C HIS A 300 -37.28 9.62 -8.32
N LEU A 301 -36.11 10.02 -7.91
CA LEU A 301 -35.93 10.82 -6.69
C LEU A 301 -36.58 12.20 -6.85
N ASP A 302 -37.21 12.67 -5.75
CA ASP A 302 -37.76 14.04 -5.70
C ASP A 302 -36.57 15.03 -5.76
N LYS A 303 -36.51 15.80 -6.84
CA LYS A 303 -35.49 16.81 -7.10
C LYS A 303 -35.45 17.94 -6.07
N ASN A 304 -36.44 18.06 -5.21
CA ASN A 304 -36.48 19.02 -4.09
C ASN A 304 -35.70 18.55 -2.86
N ASN A 305 -35.32 17.28 -2.79
CA ASN A 305 -34.50 16.76 -1.72
C ASN A 305 -33.02 16.89 -2.11
N MET A 306 -32.24 17.52 -1.24
CA MET A 306 -30.77 17.53 -1.38
C MET A 306 -30.23 16.21 -0.82
N PHE A 307 -29.68 15.39 -1.69
CA PHE A 307 -28.97 14.16 -1.32
C PHE A 307 -27.47 14.40 -1.51
N ASP A 308 -26.67 13.93 -0.60
CA ASP A 308 -25.22 13.86 -0.76
C ASP A 308 -24.77 12.47 -1.23
N GLU A 309 -23.49 12.34 -1.57
CA GLU A 309 -22.93 11.07 -2.05
C GLU A 309 -22.98 9.95 -0.98
N GLU A 310 -23.02 10.30 0.30
CA GLU A 310 -23.09 9.34 1.40
C GLU A 310 -24.50 8.72 1.51
N TYR A 311 -25.53 9.47 1.18
CA TYR A 311 -26.92 9.00 1.15
C TYR A 311 -27.18 8.12 -0.08
N LEU A 312 -26.54 8.41 -1.21
CA LEU A 312 -26.68 7.69 -2.48
C LEU A 312 -25.84 6.42 -2.50
#